data_ee1e97334497205aab2b17798def71b8
#
_entry.id   ee1e97334497205aab2b17798def71b8
#
_cell.length_a   1.000
_cell.length_b   1.000
_cell.length_c   1.000
_cell.angle_alpha   90.00
_cell.angle_beta   90.00
_cell.angle_gamma   90.00
#
_symmetry.space_group_name_H-M   'P 1'
#
loop_
_entity.id
_entity.type
_entity.pdbx_description
1 polymer ?
#
loop_
_entity_poly.entity_id
_entity_poly.type
_entity_poly.pdbx_seq_one_letter_code
_entity_poly.pdbx_strand_id
1 'polypeptide(L)'
;VKGEDVLRILLYQDRQQLPIQALLEKALGDNAAMLRSERTGMDVIVLTPGAVSAEAMLGAVCLPVNCTADQLTVAAGCSQMLELVRQAKQSVVPADAPVELRLAASQTTLTDHDTGAAAEFFYGLVRSAEAAS
;
A
#
# COMPACT_ATOMS: atom_id res chain seq x y z
N VAL A 1 11.94 -17.92 15.48
CA VAL A 1 12.34 -17.16 14.29
C VAL A 1 13.78 -16.64 14.40
N LYS A 2 14.52 -17.14 15.37
CA LYS A 2 15.91 -16.71 15.62
C LYS A 2 16.82 -17.21 14.48
N GLY A 3 17.48 -16.28 13.80
CA GLY A 3 18.38 -16.58 12.67
C GLY A 3 17.73 -16.64 11.29
N GLU A 4 16.44 -16.32 11.18
CA GLU A 4 15.73 -16.23 9.91
C GLU A 4 15.42 -14.78 9.55
N ASP A 5 15.43 -14.46 8.25
CA ASP A 5 15.01 -13.15 7.76
C ASP A 5 13.49 -13.04 7.78
N VAL A 6 12.98 -12.11 8.57
CA VAL A 6 11.53 -11.86 8.68
C VAL A 6 11.18 -10.62 7.86
N LEU A 7 10.32 -10.80 6.84
CA LEU A 7 9.86 -9.72 5.97
C LEU A 7 8.67 -8.97 6.55
N ARG A 8 7.78 -9.69 7.23
CA ARG A 8 6.54 -9.13 7.77
C ARG A 8 6.02 -9.99 8.92
N ILE A 9 5.45 -9.34 9.93
CA ILE A 9 4.77 -10.00 11.05
C ILE A 9 3.32 -9.52 11.07
N LEU A 10 2.38 -10.46 11.14
CA LEU A 10 0.96 -10.19 11.32
C LEU A 10 0.56 -10.53 12.74
N LEU A 11 -0.02 -9.57 13.45
CA LEU A 11 -0.54 -9.74 14.81
C LEU A 11 -2.06 -9.60 14.78
N TYR A 12 -2.74 -10.63 15.22
CA TYR A 12 -4.19 -10.64 15.33
C TYR A 12 -4.60 -10.21 16.73
N GLN A 13 -5.47 -9.22 16.81
CA GLN A 13 -5.98 -8.71 18.07
C GLN A 13 -7.43 -9.12 18.26
N ASP A 14 -7.72 -9.81 19.35
CA ASP A 14 -9.11 -10.00 19.81
C ASP A 14 -9.63 -8.68 20.39
N ARG A 15 -10.87 -8.33 20.05
CA ARG A 15 -11.54 -7.10 20.53
C ARG A 15 -11.63 -6.99 22.05
N GLN A 16 -11.52 -8.08 22.76
CA GLN A 16 -11.58 -8.14 24.22
C GLN A 16 -10.21 -7.95 24.90
N GLN A 17 -9.14 -7.87 24.14
CA GLN A 17 -7.78 -7.72 24.68
C GLN A 17 -7.32 -6.25 24.70
N LEU A 18 -6.32 -5.99 25.54
CA LEU A 18 -5.63 -4.68 25.57
C LEU A 18 -5.06 -4.32 24.18
N PRO A 19 -5.00 -3.02 23.83
CA PRO A 19 -4.51 -2.59 22.54
C PRO A 19 -3.04 -2.99 22.34
N ILE A 20 -2.82 -4.01 21.51
CA ILE A 20 -1.50 -4.57 21.21
C ILE A 20 -0.57 -3.51 20.63
N GLN A 21 -1.08 -2.60 19.82
CA GLN A 21 -0.27 -1.54 19.20
C GLN A 21 0.41 -0.65 20.25
N ALA A 22 -0.34 -0.19 21.25
CA ALA A 22 0.23 0.62 22.32
C ALA A 22 1.26 -0.14 23.18
N LEU A 23 1.02 -1.42 23.40
CA LEU A 23 1.96 -2.29 24.11
C LEU A 23 3.25 -2.50 23.32
N LEU A 24 3.15 -2.67 22.01
CA LEU A 24 4.30 -2.81 21.10
C LEU A 24 5.13 -1.53 21.05
N GLU A 25 4.50 -0.38 20.90
CA GLU A 25 5.18 0.90 20.89
C GLU A 25 5.94 1.14 22.21
N LYS A 26 5.32 0.80 23.32
CA LYS A 26 5.95 0.86 24.64
C LYS A 26 7.11 -0.13 24.80
N ALA A 27 6.94 -1.36 24.30
CA ALA A 27 7.98 -2.40 24.40
C ALA A 27 9.17 -2.15 23.48
N LEU A 28 8.94 -1.58 22.30
CA LEU A 28 9.98 -1.26 21.32
C LEU A 28 10.79 -0.02 21.72
N GLY A 29 10.18 0.95 22.45
CA GLY A 29 10.86 2.16 22.88
C GLY A 29 11.59 2.85 21.73
N ASP A 30 12.92 3.07 21.89
CA ASP A 30 13.76 3.70 20.87
C ASP A 30 13.90 2.89 19.59
N ASN A 31 13.61 1.59 19.64
CA ASN A 31 13.61 0.70 18.47
C ASN A 31 12.30 0.78 17.65
N ALA A 32 11.31 1.55 18.10
CA ALA A 32 10.04 1.71 17.37
C ALA A 32 10.25 2.24 15.95
N ALA A 33 11.27 3.06 15.72
CA ALA A 33 11.63 3.57 14.40
C ALA A 33 12.15 2.48 13.43
N MET A 34 12.57 1.33 13.96
CA MET A 34 13.04 0.21 13.13
C MET A 34 11.89 -0.64 12.56
N LEU A 35 10.69 -0.47 13.09
CA LEU A 35 9.50 -1.21 12.66
C LEU A 35 8.37 -0.23 12.35
N ARG A 36 7.72 -0.49 11.25
CA ARG A 36 6.48 0.21 10.89
C ARG A 36 5.29 -0.65 11.32
N SER A 37 4.43 -0.09 12.15
CA SER A 37 3.20 -0.73 12.61
C SER A 37 2.01 -0.07 11.92
N GLU A 38 1.22 -0.86 11.22
CA GLU A 38 -0.01 -0.39 10.58
C GLU A 38 -1.18 -1.28 10.97
N ARG A 39 -2.29 -0.64 11.36
CA ARG A 39 -3.54 -1.34 11.57
C ARG A 39 -4.31 -1.41 10.26
N THR A 40 -4.62 -2.60 9.81
CA THR A 40 -5.53 -2.80 8.68
C THR A 40 -6.99 -2.70 9.16
N GLY A 41 -7.94 -2.52 8.25
CA GLY A 41 -9.37 -2.41 8.58
C GLY A 41 -9.96 -3.63 9.30
N MET A 42 -9.19 -4.71 9.43
CA MET A 42 -9.46 -5.86 10.29
C MET A 42 -8.68 -5.71 11.61
N ASP A 43 -8.96 -6.54 12.59
CA ASP A 43 -8.24 -6.56 13.88
C ASP A 43 -6.82 -7.17 13.71
N VAL A 44 -6.08 -6.67 12.73
CA VAL A 44 -4.74 -7.13 12.37
C VAL A 44 -3.78 -5.95 12.39
N ILE A 45 -2.67 -6.11 13.08
CA ILE A 45 -1.54 -5.19 13.06
C ILE A 45 -0.45 -5.81 12.20
N VAL A 46 0.01 -5.06 11.21
CA VAL A 46 1.09 -5.47 10.31
C VAL A 46 2.37 -4.76 10.75
N LEU A 47 3.40 -5.54 11.05
CA LEU A 47 4.74 -5.03 11.34
C LEU A 47 5.63 -5.26 10.13
N THR A 48 6.25 -4.21 9.63
CA THR A 48 7.24 -4.25 8.54
C THR A 48 8.52 -3.56 8.97
N PRO A 49 9.68 -3.93 8.40
CA PRO A 49 10.91 -3.18 8.64
C PRO A 49 10.73 -1.70 8.28
N GLY A 50 11.26 -0.80 9.12
CA GLY A 50 11.14 0.64 8.91
C GLY A 50 11.79 1.16 7.62
N ALA A 51 12.75 0.41 7.07
CA ALA A 51 13.37 0.72 5.78
C ALA A 51 12.43 0.48 4.57
N VAL A 52 11.34 -0.27 4.75
CA VAL A 52 10.33 -0.49 3.70
C VAL A 52 9.37 0.69 3.72
N SER A 53 9.55 1.60 2.78
CA SER A 53 8.73 2.80 2.63
C SER A 53 8.28 2.96 1.17
N ALA A 54 7.29 3.83 0.94
CA ALA A 54 6.87 4.19 -0.42
C ALA A 54 8.06 4.76 -1.24
N GLU A 55 8.89 5.58 -0.63
CA GLU A 55 10.07 6.17 -1.26
C GLU A 55 11.11 5.12 -1.65
N ALA A 56 11.40 4.16 -0.76
CA ALA A 56 12.32 3.06 -1.07
C ALA A 56 11.77 2.17 -2.19
N MET A 57 10.48 1.88 -2.18
CA MET A 57 9.81 1.10 -3.24
C MET A 57 9.83 1.84 -4.58
N LEU A 58 9.54 3.13 -4.59
CA LEU A 58 9.60 3.96 -5.80
C LEU A 58 11.03 4.00 -6.35
N GLY A 59 12.04 4.17 -5.50
CA GLY A 59 13.43 4.11 -5.90
C GLY A 59 13.80 2.78 -6.55
N ALA A 60 13.40 1.67 -5.94
CA ALA A 60 13.67 0.33 -6.46
C ALA A 60 13.01 0.07 -7.83
N VAL A 61 11.84 0.64 -8.08
CA VAL A 61 11.12 0.52 -9.37
C VAL A 61 11.66 1.50 -10.40
N CYS A 62 11.89 2.75 -10.03
CA CYS A 62 12.23 3.81 -10.96
C CYS A 62 13.68 3.79 -11.44
N LEU A 63 14.64 3.42 -10.58
CA LEU A 63 16.05 3.42 -10.94
C LEU A 63 16.39 2.53 -12.14
N PRO A 64 15.94 1.25 -12.20
CA PRO A 64 16.26 0.38 -13.34
C PRO A 64 15.75 0.86 -14.68
N VAL A 65 14.66 1.62 -14.69
CA VAL A 65 14.02 2.12 -15.93
C VAL A 65 14.23 3.62 -16.14
N ASN A 66 15.00 4.25 -15.26
CA ASN A 66 15.32 5.67 -15.32
C ASN A 66 14.08 6.58 -15.42
N CYS A 67 13.09 6.32 -14.56
CA CYS A 67 11.89 7.14 -14.44
C CYS A 67 11.80 7.82 -13.08
N THR A 68 10.86 8.74 -12.95
CA THR A 68 10.53 9.46 -11.73
C THR A 68 9.10 9.13 -11.27
N ALA A 69 8.76 9.39 -10.01
CA ALA A 69 7.43 9.08 -9.45
C ALA A 69 6.29 9.74 -10.24
N ASP A 70 6.51 10.93 -10.78
CA ASP A 70 5.56 11.67 -11.61
C ASP A 70 5.33 11.05 -13.01
N GLN A 71 6.08 10.01 -13.36
CA GLN A 71 5.90 9.23 -14.58
C GLN A 71 5.20 7.89 -14.34
N LEU A 72 4.92 7.55 -13.07
CA LEU A 72 4.32 6.28 -12.69
C LEU A 72 2.79 6.35 -12.66
N THR A 73 2.18 5.23 -13.02
CA THR A 73 0.78 4.92 -12.73
C THR A 73 0.72 3.81 -11.70
N VAL A 74 -0.01 4.00 -10.62
CA VAL A 74 -0.15 3.06 -9.51
C VAL A 74 -1.58 2.53 -9.44
N ALA A 75 -1.74 1.23 -9.44
CA ALA A 75 -3.00 0.57 -9.10
C ALA A 75 -2.89 -0.03 -7.69
N ALA A 76 -3.80 0.32 -6.80
CA ALA A 76 -3.73 -0.09 -5.41
C ALA A 76 -5.13 -0.33 -4.81
N GLY A 77 -5.23 -1.33 -3.95
CA GLY A 77 -6.50 -1.71 -3.31
C GLY A 77 -6.48 -1.68 -1.77
N CYS A 78 -5.35 -1.39 -1.14
CA CYS A 78 -5.23 -1.42 0.32
C CYS A 78 -4.62 -0.13 0.89
N SER A 79 -5.00 0.21 2.11
CA SER A 79 -4.57 1.43 2.80
C SER A 79 -3.06 1.57 2.93
N GLN A 80 -2.33 0.47 2.95
CA GLN A 80 -0.87 0.46 3.03
C GLN A 80 -0.19 1.11 1.82
N MET A 81 -0.90 1.21 0.70
CA MET A 81 -0.41 1.81 -0.55
C MET A 81 -0.75 3.30 -0.68
N LEU A 82 -1.36 3.90 0.36
CA LEU A 82 -1.83 5.29 0.32
C LEU A 82 -0.73 6.28 -0.09
N GLU A 83 0.47 6.11 0.44
CA GLU A 83 1.59 7.01 0.14
C GLU A 83 2.05 6.89 -1.32
N LEU A 84 2.06 5.67 -1.87
CA LEU A 84 2.34 5.45 -3.30
C LEU A 84 1.27 6.08 -4.19
N VAL A 85 0.00 5.94 -3.80
CA VAL A 85 -1.13 6.55 -4.51
C VAL A 85 -1.00 8.07 -4.57
N ARG A 86 -0.55 8.69 -3.48
CA ARG A 86 -0.34 10.15 -3.42
C ARG A 86 0.83 10.64 -4.26
N GLN A 87 1.90 9.87 -4.34
CA GLN A 87 3.14 10.28 -5.02
C GLN A 87 3.13 10.01 -6.53
N ALA A 88 2.33 9.06 -6.99
CA ALA A 88 2.24 8.72 -8.40
C ALA A 88 1.55 9.83 -9.22
N LYS A 89 1.95 9.97 -10.47
CA LYS A 89 1.29 10.87 -11.43
C LYS A 89 -0.18 10.52 -11.62
N GLN A 90 -0.45 9.24 -11.75
CA GLN A 90 -1.79 8.70 -11.87
C GLN A 90 -1.95 7.51 -10.93
N SER A 91 -3.11 7.41 -10.33
CA SER A 91 -3.44 6.31 -9.45
C SER A 91 -4.87 5.85 -9.66
N VAL A 92 -5.06 4.55 -9.65
CA VAL A 92 -6.36 3.90 -9.86
C VAL A 92 -6.63 2.96 -8.69
N VAL A 93 -7.81 3.05 -8.13
CA VAL A 93 -8.24 2.20 -7.01
C VAL A 93 -9.60 1.57 -7.30
N PRO A 94 -9.90 0.38 -6.76
CA PRO A 94 -11.20 -0.26 -6.92
C PRO A 94 -12.33 0.58 -6.31
N ALA A 95 -13.56 0.36 -6.78
CA ALA A 95 -14.75 1.03 -6.26
C ALA A 95 -14.97 0.78 -4.75
N ASP A 96 -14.59 -0.39 -4.28
CA ASP A 96 -14.68 -0.82 -2.88
C ASP A 96 -13.41 -0.56 -2.06
N ALA A 97 -12.44 0.18 -2.59
CA ALA A 97 -11.25 0.57 -1.85
C ALA A 97 -11.59 1.41 -0.61
N PRO A 98 -10.74 1.39 0.44
CA PRO A 98 -10.89 2.29 1.58
C PRO A 98 -11.07 3.74 1.16
N VAL A 99 -11.87 4.48 1.92
CA VAL A 99 -12.26 5.87 1.58
C VAL A 99 -11.05 6.77 1.38
N GLU A 100 -10.03 6.65 2.23
CA GLU A 100 -8.81 7.43 2.14
C GLU A 100 -8.06 7.20 0.81
N LEU A 101 -8.07 5.98 0.29
CA LEU A 101 -7.49 5.67 -1.02
C LEU A 101 -8.31 6.28 -2.15
N ARG A 102 -9.63 6.16 -2.09
CA ARG A 102 -10.51 6.74 -3.12
C ARG A 102 -10.42 8.25 -3.19
N LEU A 103 -10.23 8.91 -2.05
CA LEU A 103 -10.04 10.36 -1.99
C LEU A 103 -8.68 10.81 -2.51
N ALA A 104 -7.65 9.99 -2.34
CA ALA A 104 -6.29 10.30 -2.77
C ALA A 104 -6.02 9.93 -4.24
N ALA A 105 -6.74 8.95 -4.79
CA ALA A 105 -6.54 8.44 -6.13
C ALA A 105 -7.03 9.41 -7.21
N SER A 106 -6.36 9.38 -8.36
CA SER A 106 -6.79 10.12 -9.56
C SER A 106 -8.06 9.56 -10.16
N GLN A 107 -8.24 8.24 -10.05
CA GLN A 107 -9.38 7.53 -10.62
C GLN A 107 -9.82 6.40 -9.70
N THR A 108 -11.13 6.14 -9.72
CA THR A 108 -11.73 4.97 -9.08
C THR A 108 -12.42 4.15 -10.16
N THR A 109 -12.22 2.83 -10.17
CA THR A 109 -12.90 1.95 -11.12
C THR A 109 -14.41 1.90 -10.85
N LEU A 110 -15.18 1.50 -11.82
CA LEU A 110 -16.63 1.26 -11.67
C LEU A 110 -16.90 -0.09 -11.00
N THR A 111 -15.94 -1.01 -11.08
CA THR A 111 -16.03 -2.36 -10.53
C THR A 111 -15.20 -2.50 -9.24
N ASP A 112 -15.63 -3.43 -8.39
CA ASP A 112 -14.94 -3.80 -7.15
C ASP A 112 -13.70 -4.67 -7.44
N HIS A 113 -12.86 -4.84 -6.43
CA HIS A 113 -11.65 -5.66 -6.56
C HIS A 113 -11.97 -7.12 -6.98
N ASP A 114 -13.09 -7.68 -6.55
CA ASP A 114 -13.52 -9.05 -6.88
C ASP A 114 -14.22 -9.17 -8.24
N THR A 115 -14.73 -8.08 -8.79
CA THR A 115 -15.60 -8.10 -9.98
C THR A 115 -14.97 -7.55 -11.24
N GLY A 116 -13.68 -7.21 -11.20
CA GLY A 116 -12.94 -6.88 -12.41
C GLY A 116 -12.22 -5.55 -12.44
N ALA A 117 -11.97 -4.92 -11.30
CA ALA A 117 -11.25 -3.65 -11.24
C ALA A 117 -9.89 -3.69 -11.94
N ALA A 118 -9.14 -4.77 -11.79
CA ALA A 118 -7.87 -4.96 -12.49
C ALA A 118 -8.04 -5.03 -14.01
N ALA A 119 -9.04 -5.74 -14.49
CA ALA A 119 -9.34 -5.82 -15.92
C ALA A 119 -9.73 -4.44 -16.47
N GLU A 120 -10.59 -3.71 -15.77
CA GLU A 120 -10.99 -2.36 -16.14
C GLU A 120 -9.78 -1.43 -16.26
N PHE A 121 -8.87 -1.49 -15.29
CA PHE A 121 -7.62 -0.72 -15.31
C PHE A 121 -6.74 -1.05 -16.52
N PHE A 122 -6.51 -2.33 -16.80
CA PHE A 122 -5.69 -2.74 -17.94
C PHE A 122 -6.35 -2.40 -19.28
N TYR A 123 -7.65 -2.55 -19.41
CA TYR A 123 -8.38 -2.09 -20.60
C TYR A 123 -8.24 -0.57 -20.81
N GLY A 124 -8.30 0.20 -19.74
CA GLY A 124 -8.07 1.64 -19.78
C GLY A 124 -6.68 2.00 -20.31
N LEU A 125 -5.65 1.28 -19.87
CA LEU A 125 -4.27 1.47 -20.35
C LEU A 125 -4.14 1.14 -21.85
N VAL A 126 -4.71 0.03 -22.31
CA VAL A 126 -4.67 -0.39 -23.71
C VAL A 126 -5.35 0.66 -24.60
N ARG A 127 -6.54 1.11 -24.24
CA ARG A 127 -7.26 2.15 -24.97
C ARG A 127 -6.48 3.46 -25.03
N SER A 128 -5.86 3.86 -23.94
CA SER A 128 -5.04 5.08 -23.91
C SER A 128 -3.82 4.95 -24.82
N ALA A 129 -3.19 3.79 -24.87
CA ALA A 129 -2.07 3.53 -25.76
C ALA A 129 -2.49 3.53 -27.23
N GLU A 130 -3.63 2.93 -27.55
CA GLU A 130 -4.18 2.93 -28.93
C GLU A 130 -4.57 4.33 -29.40
N ALA A 131 -5.13 5.16 -28.50
CA ALA A 131 -5.48 6.54 -28.82
C ALA A 131 -4.26 7.46 -29.01
N ALA A 132 -3.12 7.12 -28.42
CA ALA A 132 -1.88 7.87 -28.52
C ALA A 132 -1.01 7.50 -29.73
N SER A 133 -1.34 6.40 -30.43
CA SER A 133 -0.58 5.91 -31.61
C SER A 133 -1.11 6.44 -32.94
#